data_c1c366ef0dbbc12dca63a65e4ca3da6b
#
_entry.id   c1c366ef0dbbc12dca63a65e4ca3da6b
#
_cell.length_a   1.000
_cell.length_b   1.000
_cell.length_c   1.000
_cell.angle_alpha   90.00
_cell.angle_beta   90.00
_cell.angle_gamma   90.00
#
_symmetry.space_group_name_H-M   'P 1'
#
loop_
_entity.id
_entity.type
_entity.pdbx_description
1 polymer ?
#
loop_
_entity_poly.entity_id
_entity_poly.type
_entity_poly.pdbx_seq_one_letter_code
_entity_poly.pdbx_strand_id
1 'polypeptide(L)'
;MELKLGTYAVDTYKDIPVPYAIFKIIYADDGSIVNTQYVFVNQAYCHTAGMRREELIGKYFLDVYGEGDRRWLDYCQAAVTTGKTVHETIYSPEVQQWMNFAVQPLAEPGYVSFIFMNISEEHTREMHVQRERVTNEAIVRVAKILNDGEGYESAMNHALQEISRFIHPDRIYLLETDGITVSNTFEWCAEGIQSEIETLQHLDYEEYISGWEVFLRDSPGVIMEDIEVLRNMGDMVDYENLKRQGIKRLMAFPFYRQGRIAGYLGVDNFEVTDQFNTAELLETLSFFLGARITNHHLIHELEHLGRCDGLTGINNWNAYSDELLRLRQAHNCVGVIFIDMNGLKVINDTEGHLAGNAALCTVAGFLVGLYGADHVYRLGGDEFVVLLQNVTESEFSSQLKRLRDEASHLGNLSIAAGGQWIADAVEIMNAIQEADNAMYRDKAEYYKKKNKQ
;
A
#
# COMPACT_ATOMS: atom_id res chain seq x y z
N MET A 1 -66.71 -25.46 -2.25
CA MET A 1 -66.76 -25.50 -3.75
C MET A 1 -65.36 -25.87 -4.21
N GLU A 2 -65.20 -27.03 -4.84
CA GLU A 2 -63.85 -27.42 -5.35
C GLU A 2 -63.51 -26.62 -6.61
N LEU A 3 -62.30 -26.14 -6.69
CA LEU A 3 -61.75 -25.42 -7.87
C LEU A 3 -61.90 -26.35 -9.09
N LYS A 4 -62.84 -26.09 -9.98
CA LYS A 4 -62.90 -26.73 -11.28
C LYS A 4 -61.91 -26.06 -12.22
N LEU A 5 -60.64 -26.43 -12.11
CA LEU A 5 -59.66 -26.14 -13.14
C LEU A 5 -60.17 -26.78 -14.45
N GLY A 6 -60.64 -25.94 -15.39
CA GLY A 6 -61.06 -26.45 -16.69
C GLY A 6 -59.89 -27.20 -17.32
N THR A 7 -60.20 -28.32 -18.02
CA THR A 7 -59.17 -29.18 -18.64
C THR A 7 -58.13 -28.41 -19.46
N TYR A 8 -58.53 -27.34 -20.14
CA TYR A 8 -57.69 -26.46 -20.94
C TYR A 8 -56.65 -25.68 -20.08
N ALA A 9 -57.00 -25.24 -18.88
CA ALA A 9 -56.10 -24.50 -18.02
C ALA A 9 -55.01 -25.43 -17.42
N VAL A 10 -55.38 -26.65 -17.04
CA VAL A 10 -54.44 -27.66 -16.54
C VAL A 10 -53.43 -28.05 -17.60
N ASP A 11 -53.87 -28.25 -18.84
CA ASP A 11 -52.97 -28.62 -19.94
C ASP A 11 -52.04 -27.49 -20.33
N THR A 12 -52.47 -26.22 -20.23
CA THR A 12 -51.65 -25.08 -20.56
C THR A 12 -50.51 -24.87 -19.53
N TYR A 13 -50.78 -25.08 -18.25
CA TYR A 13 -49.76 -24.83 -17.18
C TYR A 13 -48.91 -26.06 -16.87
N LYS A 14 -49.29 -27.25 -17.31
CA LYS A 14 -48.61 -28.51 -16.99
C LYS A 14 -47.18 -28.56 -17.52
N ASP A 15 -46.96 -28.08 -18.73
CA ASP A 15 -45.69 -28.20 -19.46
C ASP A 15 -44.90 -26.85 -19.52
N ILE A 16 -45.33 -25.81 -18.80
CA ILE A 16 -44.57 -24.57 -18.71
C ILE A 16 -43.24 -24.85 -17.99
N PRO A 17 -42.09 -24.40 -18.52
CA PRO A 17 -40.77 -24.70 -17.96
C PRO A 17 -40.44 -23.85 -16.70
N VAL A 18 -41.42 -23.17 -16.14
CA VAL A 18 -41.31 -22.39 -14.92
C VAL A 18 -42.08 -23.09 -13.80
N PRO A 19 -41.54 -23.33 -12.63
CA PRO A 19 -42.23 -23.91 -11.49
C PRO A 19 -43.48 -23.10 -11.15
N TYR A 20 -44.63 -23.80 -11.20
CA TYR A 20 -45.94 -23.22 -10.94
C TYR A 20 -46.76 -24.14 -10.04
N ALA A 21 -47.39 -23.53 -9.02
CA ALA A 21 -48.27 -24.22 -8.10
C ALA A 21 -49.53 -23.43 -7.79
N ILE A 22 -50.63 -24.10 -7.47
CA ILE A 22 -51.84 -23.50 -6.93
C ILE A 22 -52.08 -24.11 -5.57
N PHE A 23 -52.36 -23.25 -4.61
CA PHE A 23 -52.66 -23.61 -3.25
C PHE A 23 -54.04 -23.13 -2.83
N LYS A 24 -54.75 -23.98 -2.07
CA LYS A 24 -55.92 -23.61 -1.30
C LYS A 24 -55.44 -23.03 0.05
N ILE A 25 -55.98 -21.92 0.44
CA ILE A 25 -55.63 -21.26 1.71
C ILE A 25 -56.46 -21.87 2.84
N ILE A 26 -55.80 -22.11 3.96
CA ILE A 26 -56.45 -22.59 5.20
C ILE A 26 -56.41 -21.45 6.22
N TYR A 27 -57.57 -21.03 6.64
CA TYR A 27 -57.73 -19.92 7.61
C TYR A 27 -57.99 -20.47 9.02
N ALA A 28 -57.52 -19.75 10.00
CA ALA A 28 -57.95 -19.86 11.39
C ALA A 28 -59.28 -19.10 11.60
N ASP A 29 -59.88 -19.26 12.76
CA ASP A 29 -61.18 -18.62 13.13
C ASP A 29 -61.07 -17.07 13.14
N ASP A 30 -59.89 -16.52 13.35
CA ASP A 30 -59.59 -15.07 13.34
C ASP A 30 -59.36 -14.50 11.94
N GLY A 31 -59.37 -15.35 10.91
CA GLY A 31 -59.13 -14.97 9.53
C GLY A 31 -57.66 -14.93 9.11
N SER A 32 -56.75 -15.30 9.98
CA SER A 32 -55.31 -15.43 9.65
C SER A 32 -55.07 -16.73 8.83
N ILE A 33 -54.07 -16.69 7.97
CA ILE A 33 -53.65 -17.86 7.19
C ILE A 33 -52.73 -18.73 8.06
N VAL A 34 -53.16 -19.96 8.32
CA VAL A 34 -52.41 -20.92 9.15
C VAL A 34 -51.69 -22.00 8.36
N ASN A 35 -52.12 -22.28 7.13
CA ASN A 35 -51.48 -23.24 6.24
C ASN A 35 -51.97 -23.04 4.80
N THR A 36 -51.36 -23.72 3.87
CA THR A 36 -51.84 -23.83 2.50
C THR A 36 -51.84 -25.31 2.06
N GLN A 37 -52.77 -25.73 1.19
CA GLN A 37 -52.89 -27.07 0.69
C GLN A 37 -52.61 -27.11 -0.83
N TYR A 38 -51.74 -28.01 -1.27
CA TYR A 38 -51.43 -28.19 -2.68
C TYR A 38 -52.64 -28.66 -3.48
N VAL A 39 -53.05 -27.87 -4.46
CA VAL A 39 -54.16 -28.20 -5.38
C VAL A 39 -53.64 -28.57 -6.77
N PHE A 40 -52.63 -27.88 -7.22
CA PHE A 40 -52.00 -28.14 -8.49
C PHE A 40 -50.48 -27.83 -8.40
N VAL A 41 -49.67 -28.66 -9.05
CA VAL A 41 -48.23 -28.41 -9.32
C VAL A 41 -47.94 -28.91 -10.76
N ASN A 42 -47.08 -28.15 -11.45
CA ASN A 42 -46.59 -28.56 -12.75
C ASN A 42 -45.30 -29.41 -12.65
N GLN A 43 -44.81 -29.92 -13.78
CA GLN A 43 -43.63 -30.77 -13.83
C GLN A 43 -42.38 -30.02 -13.35
N ALA A 44 -42.24 -28.74 -13.71
CA ALA A 44 -41.12 -27.90 -13.29
C ALA A 44 -41.08 -27.70 -11.76
N TYR A 45 -42.25 -27.52 -11.13
CA TYR A 45 -42.35 -27.44 -9.66
C TYR A 45 -41.88 -28.74 -9.00
N CYS A 46 -42.35 -29.90 -9.50
CA CYS A 46 -41.95 -31.21 -8.98
C CYS A 46 -40.43 -31.42 -9.08
N HIS A 47 -39.81 -30.96 -10.17
CA HIS A 47 -38.37 -31.05 -10.35
C HIS A 47 -37.60 -30.16 -9.36
N THR A 48 -38.04 -28.92 -9.17
CA THR A 48 -37.43 -27.99 -8.21
C THR A 48 -37.59 -28.46 -6.76
N ALA A 49 -38.78 -28.99 -6.40
CA ALA A 49 -39.04 -29.50 -5.07
C ALA A 49 -38.40 -30.89 -4.79
N GLY A 50 -37.88 -31.57 -5.82
CA GLY A 50 -37.35 -32.92 -5.68
C GLY A 50 -38.40 -33.97 -5.31
N MET A 51 -39.72 -33.71 -5.55
CA MET A 51 -40.86 -34.53 -5.13
C MET A 51 -41.78 -34.83 -6.29
N ARG A 52 -42.42 -35.98 -6.23
CA ARG A 52 -43.43 -36.35 -7.25
C ARG A 52 -44.75 -35.64 -6.96
N ARG A 53 -45.52 -35.40 -8.01
CA ARG A 53 -46.83 -34.73 -7.93
C ARG A 53 -47.78 -35.40 -6.94
N GLU A 54 -47.79 -36.74 -6.92
CA GLU A 54 -48.67 -37.57 -6.06
C GLU A 54 -48.29 -37.38 -4.56
N GLU A 55 -47.04 -36.99 -4.28
CA GLU A 55 -46.55 -36.75 -2.91
C GLU A 55 -46.96 -35.39 -2.40
N LEU A 56 -47.30 -34.45 -3.29
CA LEU A 56 -47.63 -33.05 -2.98
C LEU A 56 -49.14 -32.80 -2.96
N ILE A 57 -49.87 -33.23 -4.00
CA ILE A 57 -51.30 -32.91 -4.16
C ILE A 57 -52.12 -33.39 -2.96
N GLY A 58 -52.91 -32.48 -2.40
CA GLY A 58 -53.76 -32.70 -1.22
C GLY A 58 -53.02 -32.59 0.13
N LYS A 59 -51.68 -32.52 0.14
CA LYS A 59 -50.93 -32.30 1.36
C LYS A 59 -50.93 -30.83 1.74
N TYR A 60 -50.70 -30.56 3.04
CA TYR A 60 -50.47 -29.21 3.52
C TYR A 60 -49.01 -28.83 3.37
N PHE A 61 -48.74 -27.54 3.12
CA PHE A 61 -47.39 -27.05 2.92
C PHE A 61 -46.51 -27.35 4.13
N LEU A 62 -47.00 -27.06 5.34
CA LEU A 62 -46.24 -27.30 6.58
C LEU A 62 -46.03 -28.81 6.89
N ASP A 63 -46.88 -29.72 6.35
CA ASP A 63 -46.65 -31.16 6.50
C ASP A 63 -45.51 -31.65 5.58
N VAL A 64 -45.28 -30.95 4.46
CA VAL A 64 -44.26 -31.31 3.48
C VAL A 64 -42.88 -30.76 3.90
N TYR A 65 -42.81 -29.50 4.37
CA TYR A 65 -41.56 -28.84 4.68
C TYR A 65 -41.35 -28.61 6.19
N GLY A 66 -42.25 -29.06 7.04
CA GLY A 66 -42.19 -28.84 8.49
C GLY A 66 -42.61 -27.42 8.88
N GLU A 67 -42.35 -27.05 10.15
CA GLU A 67 -42.60 -25.70 10.63
C GLU A 67 -41.58 -24.67 10.11
N GLY A 68 -40.91 -24.96 8.99
CA GLY A 68 -39.87 -24.16 8.38
C GLY A 68 -40.23 -22.70 8.15
N ASP A 69 -39.99 -22.19 6.96
CA ASP A 69 -40.14 -20.75 6.70
C ASP A 69 -41.60 -20.30 6.59
N ARG A 70 -42.18 -19.83 7.71
CA ARG A 70 -43.55 -19.30 7.74
C ARG A 70 -43.77 -18.04 6.90
N ARG A 71 -42.71 -17.39 6.42
CA ARG A 71 -42.80 -16.21 5.52
C ARG A 71 -43.67 -16.50 4.29
N TRP A 72 -43.73 -17.73 3.82
CA TRP A 72 -44.61 -18.12 2.70
C TRP A 72 -46.08 -17.85 2.98
N LEU A 73 -46.52 -18.02 4.24
CA LEU A 73 -47.92 -17.76 4.65
C LEU A 73 -48.16 -16.24 4.72
N ASP A 74 -47.18 -15.46 5.18
CA ASP A 74 -47.23 -14.00 5.23
C ASP A 74 -47.38 -13.38 3.85
N TYR A 75 -46.67 -13.93 2.83
CA TYR A 75 -46.81 -13.51 1.43
C TYR A 75 -48.20 -13.84 0.89
N CYS A 76 -48.76 -15.02 1.23
CA CYS A 76 -50.14 -15.37 0.90
C CYS A 76 -51.12 -14.36 1.53
N GLN A 77 -50.96 -14.06 2.82
CA GLN A 77 -51.79 -13.11 3.53
C GLN A 77 -51.74 -11.70 2.90
N ALA A 78 -50.55 -11.24 2.55
CA ALA A 78 -50.36 -9.95 1.90
C ALA A 78 -51.02 -9.89 0.53
N ALA A 79 -50.86 -10.96 -0.30
CA ALA A 79 -51.48 -11.05 -1.63
C ALA A 79 -53.01 -11.04 -1.54
N VAL A 80 -53.58 -11.81 -0.63
CA VAL A 80 -55.06 -11.89 -0.47
C VAL A 80 -55.64 -10.59 0.08
N THR A 81 -54.97 -10.00 1.09
CA THR A 81 -55.44 -8.75 1.72
C THR A 81 -55.42 -7.58 0.75
N THR A 82 -54.40 -7.49 -0.07
CA THR A 82 -54.25 -6.40 -1.03
C THR A 82 -54.92 -6.63 -2.36
N GLY A 83 -55.25 -7.87 -2.69
CA GLY A 83 -55.75 -8.28 -3.99
C GLY A 83 -54.73 -8.14 -5.14
N LYS A 84 -53.43 -7.94 -4.80
CA LYS A 84 -52.34 -7.72 -5.77
C LYS A 84 -51.32 -8.85 -5.70
N THR A 85 -50.58 -9.01 -6.81
CA THR A 85 -49.45 -9.91 -6.85
C THR A 85 -48.34 -9.38 -5.95
N VAL A 86 -47.78 -10.24 -5.09
CA VAL A 86 -46.60 -10.01 -4.28
C VAL A 86 -45.39 -10.62 -4.99
N HIS A 87 -44.34 -9.84 -5.19
CA HIS A 87 -43.08 -10.29 -5.79
C HIS A 87 -41.98 -10.15 -4.75
N GLU A 88 -41.19 -11.21 -4.58
CA GLU A 88 -40.06 -11.19 -3.63
C GLU A 88 -38.90 -12.04 -4.13
N THR A 89 -37.72 -11.74 -3.62
CA THR A 89 -36.50 -12.53 -3.83
C THR A 89 -35.99 -12.98 -2.47
N ILE A 90 -35.90 -14.28 -2.27
CA ILE A 90 -35.47 -14.88 -0.99
C ILE A 90 -34.52 -16.05 -1.22
N TYR A 91 -33.67 -16.33 -0.23
CA TYR A 91 -33.03 -17.64 -0.12
C TYR A 91 -33.99 -18.61 0.55
N SER A 92 -34.29 -19.75 -0.13
CA SER A 92 -35.09 -20.84 0.42
C SER A 92 -34.17 -21.92 1.01
N PRO A 93 -34.15 -22.09 2.32
CA PRO A 93 -33.33 -23.10 2.98
C PRO A 93 -33.77 -24.53 2.58
N GLU A 94 -35.07 -24.71 2.29
CA GLU A 94 -35.69 -26.01 1.97
C GLU A 94 -35.15 -26.62 0.67
N VAL A 95 -34.86 -25.76 -0.32
CA VAL A 95 -34.30 -26.18 -1.61
C VAL A 95 -32.86 -25.70 -1.80
N GLN A 96 -32.30 -24.96 -0.82
CA GLN A 96 -30.95 -24.40 -0.84
C GLN A 96 -30.66 -23.52 -2.07
N GLN A 97 -31.64 -22.71 -2.47
CA GLN A 97 -31.57 -21.90 -3.69
C GLN A 97 -32.08 -20.47 -3.44
N TRP A 98 -31.51 -19.51 -4.18
CA TRP A 98 -32.10 -18.20 -4.32
C TRP A 98 -33.28 -18.27 -5.27
N MET A 99 -34.43 -17.81 -4.80
CA MET A 99 -35.69 -17.88 -5.53
C MET A 99 -36.25 -16.47 -5.73
N ASN A 100 -36.57 -16.13 -6.97
CA ASN A 100 -37.48 -15.03 -7.25
C ASN A 100 -38.88 -15.66 -7.46
N PHE A 101 -39.88 -15.14 -6.76
CA PHE A 101 -41.24 -15.68 -6.85
C PHE A 101 -42.30 -14.60 -6.91
N ALA A 102 -43.44 -14.99 -7.43
CA ALA A 102 -44.67 -14.22 -7.41
C ALA A 102 -45.79 -15.02 -6.80
N VAL A 103 -46.50 -14.40 -5.84
CA VAL A 103 -47.73 -14.91 -5.25
C VAL A 103 -48.89 -14.08 -5.74
N GLN A 104 -49.88 -14.72 -6.37
CA GLN A 104 -51.07 -14.06 -6.91
C GLN A 104 -52.35 -14.67 -6.38
N PRO A 105 -53.31 -13.87 -5.84
CA PRO A 105 -54.63 -14.39 -5.51
C PRO A 105 -55.37 -14.73 -6.80
N LEU A 106 -56.06 -15.86 -6.82
CA LEU A 106 -56.88 -16.28 -7.98
C LEU A 106 -58.26 -15.61 -7.92
N ALA A 107 -58.93 -15.58 -9.07
CA ALA A 107 -60.30 -15.07 -9.17
C ALA A 107 -61.28 -15.85 -8.26
N GLU A 108 -61.03 -17.11 -7.99
CA GLU A 108 -61.78 -17.90 -7.02
C GLU A 108 -61.24 -17.63 -5.62
N PRO A 109 -62.05 -17.08 -4.67
CA PRO A 109 -61.61 -16.79 -3.32
C PRO A 109 -61.08 -18.02 -2.56
N GLY A 110 -60.02 -17.80 -1.78
CA GLY A 110 -59.35 -18.84 -1.00
C GLY A 110 -58.31 -19.65 -1.75
N TYR A 111 -57.89 -19.18 -2.93
CA TYR A 111 -56.82 -19.81 -3.70
C TYR A 111 -55.76 -18.78 -4.11
N VAL A 112 -54.52 -19.22 -4.10
CA VAL A 112 -53.35 -18.44 -4.58
C VAL A 112 -52.54 -19.29 -5.54
N SER A 113 -51.89 -18.65 -6.51
CA SER A 113 -50.87 -19.29 -7.34
C SER A 113 -49.49 -18.76 -7.02
N PHE A 114 -48.49 -19.61 -7.16
CA PHE A 114 -47.08 -19.32 -7.03
C PHE A 114 -46.34 -19.61 -8.33
N ILE A 115 -45.48 -18.69 -8.73
CA ILE A 115 -44.51 -18.86 -9.79
C ILE A 115 -43.15 -18.65 -9.16
N PHE A 116 -42.22 -19.56 -9.44
CA PHE A 116 -40.84 -19.47 -8.93
C PHE A 116 -39.87 -19.47 -10.09
N MET A 117 -38.76 -18.76 -9.86
CA MET A 117 -37.57 -18.84 -10.71
C MET A 117 -36.35 -19.04 -9.83
N ASN A 118 -35.57 -20.08 -10.13
CA ASN A 118 -34.26 -20.23 -9.48
C ASN A 118 -33.32 -19.22 -10.10
N ILE A 119 -32.80 -18.31 -9.29
CA ILE A 119 -31.87 -17.23 -9.67
C ILE A 119 -30.50 -17.40 -9.02
N SER A 120 -30.19 -18.58 -8.47
CA SER A 120 -28.95 -18.79 -7.69
C SER A 120 -27.70 -18.48 -8.52
N GLU A 121 -27.64 -18.90 -9.79
CA GLU A 121 -26.50 -18.60 -10.67
C GLU A 121 -26.40 -17.09 -10.99
N GLU A 122 -27.55 -16.46 -11.25
CA GLU A 122 -27.62 -15.03 -11.57
C GLU A 122 -27.27 -14.21 -10.36
N HIS A 123 -27.83 -14.54 -9.19
CA HIS A 123 -27.50 -13.89 -7.93
C HIS A 123 -26.03 -14.03 -7.55
N THR A 124 -25.45 -15.23 -7.71
CA THR A 124 -24.01 -15.44 -7.46
C THR A 124 -23.15 -14.61 -8.42
N ARG A 125 -23.54 -14.53 -9.70
CA ARG A 125 -22.84 -13.71 -10.70
C ARG A 125 -22.94 -12.23 -10.39
N GLU A 126 -24.11 -11.74 -10.02
CA GLU A 126 -24.31 -10.34 -9.63
C GLU A 126 -23.49 -10.00 -8.38
N MET A 127 -23.48 -10.87 -7.38
CA MET A 127 -22.64 -10.69 -6.19
C MET A 127 -21.16 -10.67 -6.53
N HIS A 128 -20.70 -11.52 -7.44
CA HIS A 128 -19.30 -11.53 -7.89
C HIS A 128 -18.93 -10.20 -8.58
N VAL A 129 -19.75 -9.76 -9.54
CA VAL A 129 -19.54 -8.50 -10.25
C VAL A 129 -19.53 -7.30 -9.28
N GLN A 130 -20.43 -7.31 -8.29
CA GLN A 130 -20.48 -6.27 -7.29
C GLN A 130 -19.23 -6.25 -6.39
N ARG A 131 -18.75 -7.43 -5.99
CA ARG A 131 -17.49 -7.56 -5.22
C ARG A 131 -16.28 -7.03 -6.00
N GLU A 132 -16.14 -7.45 -7.27
CA GLU A 132 -15.08 -6.95 -8.15
C GLU A 132 -15.14 -5.42 -8.32
N ARG A 133 -16.35 -4.89 -8.48
CA ARG A 133 -16.54 -3.45 -8.61
C ARG A 133 -16.07 -2.69 -7.37
N VAL A 134 -16.47 -3.11 -6.17
CA VAL A 134 -16.06 -2.47 -4.90
C VAL A 134 -14.55 -2.58 -4.71
N THR A 135 -13.97 -3.75 -4.98
CA THR A 135 -12.50 -3.96 -4.92
C THR A 135 -11.77 -2.99 -5.86
N ASN A 136 -12.22 -2.91 -7.12
CA ASN A 136 -11.60 -2.02 -8.11
C ASN A 136 -11.76 -0.53 -7.76
N GLU A 137 -12.91 -0.12 -7.23
CA GLU A 137 -13.12 1.26 -6.76
C GLU A 137 -12.16 1.63 -5.63
N ALA A 138 -11.90 0.72 -4.67
CA ALA A 138 -10.93 0.92 -3.60
C ALA A 138 -9.50 1.05 -4.14
N ILE A 139 -9.09 0.14 -5.03
CA ILE A 139 -7.78 0.17 -5.69
C ILE A 139 -7.56 1.50 -6.42
N VAL A 140 -8.52 1.94 -7.22
CA VAL A 140 -8.42 3.19 -7.99
C VAL A 140 -8.30 4.41 -7.07
N ARG A 141 -9.02 4.44 -5.95
CA ARG A 141 -8.91 5.54 -4.97
C ARG A 141 -7.52 5.62 -4.37
N VAL A 142 -7.01 4.50 -3.87
CA VAL A 142 -5.66 4.44 -3.28
C VAL A 142 -4.60 4.79 -4.32
N ALA A 143 -4.70 4.24 -5.55
CA ALA A 143 -3.76 4.55 -6.63
C ALA A 143 -3.76 6.05 -7.00
N LYS A 144 -4.92 6.73 -6.97
CA LYS A 144 -4.99 8.18 -7.17
C LYS A 144 -4.26 8.94 -6.05
N ILE A 145 -4.50 8.60 -4.78
CA ILE A 145 -3.82 9.22 -3.64
C ILE A 145 -2.31 9.11 -3.79
N LEU A 146 -1.80 7.92 -4.14
CA LEU A 146 -0.36 7.69 -4.34
C LEU A 146 0.26 8.52 -5.49
N ASN A 147 -0.55 9.03 -6.44
CA ASN A 147 -0.09 9.78 -7.61
C ASN A 147 -0.54 11.26 -7.65
N ASP A 148 -1.22 11.76 -6.63
CA ASP A 148 -1.87 13.08 -6.64
C ASP A 148 -0.92 14.26 -6.38
N GLY A 149 0.39 14.09 -6.51
CA GLY A 149 1.39 15.16 -6.41
C GLY A 149 1.70 15.64 -5.00
N GLU A 150 1.10 15.05 -3.97
CA GLU A 150 1.49 15.25 -2.58
C GLU A 150 2.90 14.67 -2.32
N GLY A 151 3.57 15.20 -1.29
CA GLY A 151 4.85 14.64 -0.83
C GLY A 151 4.73 13.15 -0.49
N TYR A 152 5.83 12.40 -0.65
CA TYR A 152 5.88 10.95 -0.48
C TYR A 152 5.25 10.47 0.84
N GLU A 153 5.66 11.04 1.97
CA GLU A 153 5.17 10.65 3.30
C GLU A 153 3.66 10.92 3.47
N SER A 154 3.18 12.08 3.00
CA SER A 154 1.76 12.42 3.05
C SER A 154 0.92 11.46 2.23
N ALA A 155 1.34 11.17 0.99
CA ALA A 155 0.64 10.25 0.11
C ALA A 155 0.57 8.82 0.67
N MET A 156 1.66 8.33 1.29
CA MET A 156 1.70 7.01 1.91
C MET A 156 0.74 6.93 3.11
N ASN A 157 0.78 7.90 4.01
CA ASN A 157 -0.11 7.95 5.17
C ASN A 157 -1.60 8.07 4.77
N HIS A 158 -1.93 8.91 3.79
CA HIS A 158 -3.28 9.02 3.27
C HIS A 158 -3.74 7.72 2.58
N ALA A 159 -2.85 7.01 1.89
CA ALA A 159 -3.16 5.71 1.29
C ALA A 159 -3.52 4.68 2.36
N LEU A 160 -2.72 4.55 3.43
CA LEU A 160 -3.04 3.65 4.54
C LEU A 160 -4.36 4.03 5.23
N GLN A 161 -4.61 5.31 5.43
CA GLN A 161 -5.87 5.80 5.97
C GLN A 161 -7.07 5.48 5.05
N GLU A 162 -6.92 5.56 3.73
CA GLU A 162 -8.01 5.21 2.82
C GLU A 162 -8.25 3.69 2.82
N ILE A 163 -7.20 2.87 2.87
CA ILE A 163 -7.31 1.40 2.99
C ILE A 163 -8.08 1.04 4.27
N SER A 164 -7.80 1.71 5.40
CA SER A 164 -8.47 1.42 6.68
C SER A 164 -9.98 1.60 6.64
N ARG A 165 -10.49 2.47 5.78
CA ARG A 165 -11.95 2.70 5.60
C ARG A 165 -12.69 1.55 4.94
N PHE A 166 -11.97 0.70 4.20
CA PHE A 166 -12.57 -0.47 3.54
C PHE A 166 -12.49 -1.71 4.43
N ILE A 167 -11.37 -1.94 5.11
CA ILE A 167 -11.11 -3.21 5.79
C ILE A 167 -11.23 -3.13 7.32
N HIS A 168 -11.41 -1.93 7.89
CA HIS A 168 -11.58 -1.67 9.33
C HIS A 168 -10.64 -2.50 10.23
N PRO A 169 -9.30 -2.38 10.04
CA PRO A 169 -8.33 -3.13 10.82
C PRO A 169 -8.00 -2.41 12.12
N ASP A 170 -7.36 -3.11 13.06
CA ASP A 170 -6.70 -2.47 14.20
C ASP A 170 -5.46 -1.70 13.74
N ARG A 171 -4.70 -2.28 12.79
CA ARG A 171 -3.44 -1.71 12.30
C ARG A 171 -3.21 -2.05 10.83
N ILE A 172 -2.62 -1.10 10.09
CA ILE A 172 -2.05 -1.30 8.75
C ILE A 172 -0.61 -0.81 8.79
N TYR A 173 0.32 -1.57 8.26
CA TYR A 173 1.73 -1.20 8.28
C TYR A 173 2.46 -1.62 7.02
N LEU A 174 3.57 -0.94 6.76
CA LEU A 174 4.52 -1.27 5.71
C LEU A 174 5.86 -1.63 6.34
N LEU A 175 6.24 -2.89 6.17
CA LEU A 175 7.57 -3.37 6.53
C LEU A 175 8.46 -3.30 5.31
N GLU A 176 9.57 -2.57 5.38
CA GLU A 176 10.60 -2.56 4.34
C GLU A 176 11.81 -3.37 4.78
N THR A 177 12.43 -4.09 3.82
CA THR A 177 13.62 -4.90 4.09
C THR A 177 14.66 -4.79 2.97
N ASP A 178 15.93 -4.90 3.36
CA ASP A 178 17.08 -5.08 2.48
C ASP A 178 17.51 -6.56 2.37
N GLY A 179 16.78 -7.48 3.02
CA GLY A 179 17.07 -8.90 3.11
C GLY A 179 17.97 -9.26 4.31
N ILE A 180 18.42 -8.29 5.10
CA ILE A 180 19.22 -8.45 6.31
C ILE A 180 18.43 -7.92 7.51
N THR A 181 17.88 -6.72 7.35
CA THR A 181 17.06 -6.06 8.36
C THR A 181 15.66 -5.78 7.85
N VAL A 182 14.72 -5.58 8.78
CA VAL A 182 13.35 -5.15 8.50
C VAL A 182 12.99 -3.98 9.41
N SER A 183 12.28 -3.00 8.85
CA SER A 183 11.79 -1.83 9.59
C SER A 183 10.35 -1.52 9.21
N ASN A 184 9.53 -1.13 10.19
CA ASN A 184 8.21 -0.58 9.96
C ASN A 184 8.34 0.90 9.56
N THR A 185 8.12 1.21 8.28
CA THR A 185 8.34 2.56 7.74
C THR A 185 7.09 3.43 7.73
N PHE A 186 5.92 2.82 7.62
CA PHE A 186 4.62 3.50 7.69
C PHE A 186 3.64 2.67 8.48
N GLU A 187 2.83 3.33 9.31
CA GLU A 187 1.81 2.66 10.12
C GLU A 187 0.58 3.55 10.28
N TRP A 188 -0.59 2.94 10.15
CA TRP A 188 -1.87 3.49 10.55
C TRP A 188 -2.48 2.63 11.65
N CYS A 189 -2.96 3.25 12.73
CA CYS A 189 -3.60 2.56 13.85
C CYS A 189 -5.03 3.08 14.04
N ALA A 190 -5.95 2.19 14.39
CA ALA A 190 -7.29 2.56 14.85
C ALA A 190 -7.24 3.26 16.22
N GLU A 191 -8.30 3.96 16.57
CA GLU A 191 -8.41 4.65 17.85
C GLU A 191 -8.23 3.67 19.03
N GLY A 192 -7.30 3.98 19.92
CA GLY A 192 -6.97 3.15 21.09
C GLY A 192 -5.95 2.03 20.83
N ILE A 193 -5.50 1.84 19.60
CA ILE A 193 -4.44 0.87 19.25
C ILE A 193 -3.07 1.54 19.35
N GLN A 194 -2.15 0.92 20.06
CA GLN A 194 -0.78 1.43 20.22
C GLN A 194 0.03 1.19 18.94
N SER A 195 0.76 2.22 18.50
CA SER A 195 1.71 2.11 17.39
C SER A 195 2.93 1.27 17.78
N GLU A 196 3.41 0.44 16.85
CA GLU A 196 4.64 -0.34 16.98
C GLU A 196 5.75 0.16 16.04
N ILE A 197 5.56 1.32 15.39
CA ILE A 197 6.51 1.84 14.41
C ILE A 197 7.91 2.07 15.01
N GLU A 198 8.01 2.52 16.26
CA GLU A 198 9.31 2.76 16.92
C GLU A 198 9.97 1.47 17.43
N THR A 199 9.18 0.45 17.75
CA THR A 199 9.70 -0.83 18.27
C THR A 199 10.16 -1.77 17.17
N LEU A 200 9.62 -1.61 15.95
CA LEU A 200 9.90 -2.45 14.79
C LEU A 200 10.89 -1.76 13.84
N GLN A 201 12.08 -1.35 14.36
CA GLN A 201 13.13 -0.71 13.57
C GLN A 201 14.41 -1.55 13.57
N HIS A 202 14.96 -1.76 12.37
CA HIS A 202 16.23 -2.47 12.14
C HIS A 202 16.31 -3.87 12.79
N LEU A 203 15.18 -4.58 12.82
CA LEU A 203 15.12 -5.94 13.34
C LEU A 203 15.79 -6.91 12.36
N ASP A 204 16.33 -8.01 12.89
CA ASP A 204 16.93 -9.07 12.07
C ASP A 204 15.85 -9.76 11.21
N TYR A 205 16.05 -9.81 9.88
CA TYR A 205 15.08 -10.38 8.96
C TYR A 205 14.84 -11.88 9.19
N GLU A 206 15.92 -12.64 9.42
CA GLU A 206 15.84 -14.09 9.65
C GLU A 206 15.10 -14.43 10.93
N GLU A 207 15.24 -13.60 11.98
CA GLU A 207 14.59 -13.84 13.26
C GLU A 207 13.10 -13.47 13.25
N TYR A 208 12.71 -12.40 12.52
CA TYR A 208 11.37 -11.82 12.69
C TYR A 208 10.43 -12.08 11.52
N ILE A 209 10.92 -12.24 10.28
CA ILE A 209 10.08 -12.24 9.07
C ILE A 209 10.32 -13.43 8.15
N SER A 210 11.50 -14.07 8.17
CA SER A 210 11.82 -15.17 7.23
C SER A 210 10.82 -16.34 7.31
N GLY A 211 10.25 -16.59 8.49
CA GLY A 211 9.19 -17.57 8.71
C GLY A 211 7.95 -17.35 7.84
N TRP A 212 7.67 -16.10 7.44
CA TRP A 212 6.54 -15.76 6.57
C TRP A 212 6.71 -16.28 5.14
N GLU A 213 7.93 -16.47 4.66
CA GLU A 213 8.20 -17.00 3.31
C GLU A 213 7.66 -18.42 3.10
N VAL A 214 7.48 -19.19 4.17
CA VAL A 214 6.87 -20.52 4.09
C VAL A 214 5.44 -20.45 3.55
N PHE A 215 4.67 -19.42 3.95
CA PHE A 215 3.29 -19.23 3.50
C PHE A 215 3.22 -18.81 2.02
N LEU A 216 4.26 -18.14 1.50
CA LEU A 216 4.31 -17.65 0.12
C LEU A 216 4.51 -18.76 -0.92
N ARG A 217 4.75 -20.02 -0.50
CA ARG A 217 4.88 -21.16 -1.43
C ARG A 217 3.56 -21.54 -2.08
N ASP A 218 2.46 -21.42 -1.33
CA ASP A 218 1.13 -21.87 -1.73
C ASP A 218 0.09 -20.74 -1.76
N SER A 219 0.50 -19.50 -1.40
CA SER A 219 -0.37 -18.33 -1.30
C SER A 219 0.34 -17.07 -1.83
N PRO A 220 -0.37 -16.09 -2.41
CA PRO A 220 0.22 -14.83 -2.80
C PRO A 220 0.68 -13.96 -1.61
N GLY A 221 0.27 -14.31 -0.40
CA GLY A 221 0.59 -13.60 0.83
C GLY A 221 0.46 -14.48 2.06
N VAL A 222 0.87 -13.96 3.20
CA VAL A 222 0.63 -14.55 4.50
C VAL A 222 -0.81 -14.27 4.88
N ILE A 223 -1.63 -15.31 5.05
CA ILE A 223 -3.04 -15.20 5.42
C ILE A 223 -3.29 -16.07 6.64
N MET A 224 -3.51 -15.45 7.78
CA MET A 224 -3.80 -16.11 9.04
C MET A 224 -5.15 -15.59 9.57
N GLU A 225 -6.20 -16.38 9.40
CA GLU A 225 -7.52 -16.07 10.00
C GLU A 225 -7.53 -16.24 11.51
N ASP A 226 -6.59 -17.07 12.02
CA ASP A 226 -6.34 -17.26 13.45
C ASP A 226 -4.86 -17.55 13.65
N ILE A 227 -4.17 -16.76 14.49
CA ILE A 227 -2.74 -16.93 14.79
C ILE A 227 -2.42 -18.27 15.50
N GLU A 228 -3.41 -19.00 16.01
CA GLU A 228 -3.21 -20.35 16.57
C GLU A 228 -2.58 -21.33 15.55
N VAL A 229 -2.64 -21.02 14.24
CA VAL A 229 -1.94 -21.78 13.20
C VAL A 229 -0.43 -21.85 13.46
N LEU A 230 0.19 -20.77 13.90
CA LEU A 230 1.64 -20.71 14.22
C LEU A 230 1.99 -21.66 15.36
N ARG A 231 1.15 -21.67 16.41
CA ARG A 231 1.33 -22.61 17.53
C ARG A 231 1.26 -24.06 17.07
N ASN A 232 0.34 -24.38 16.18
CA ASN A 232 0.19 -25.73 15.63
C ASN A 232 1.37 -26.12 14.73
N MET A 233 2.03 -25.16 14.08
CA MET A 233 3.26 -25.35 13.30
C MET A 233 4.52 -25.43 14.16
N GLY A 234 4.43 -25.13 15.45
CA GLY A 234 5.55 -25.10 16.38
C GLY A 234 6.34 -23.79 16.41
N ASP A 235 5.85 -22.76 15.71
CA ASP A 235 6.43 -21.42 15.71
C ASP A 235 5.92 -20.62 16.92
N MET A 236 6.58 -20.86 18.06
CA MET A 236 6.20 -20.21 19.31
C MET A 236 6.70 -18.78 19.41
N VAL A 237 7.75 -18.40 18.68
CA VAL A 237 8.33 -17.05 18.74
C VAL A 237 7.36 -16.06 18.09
N ASP A 238 6.96 -16.31 16.85
CA ASP A 238 6.00 -15.47 16.14
C ASP A 238 4.63 -15.48 16.84
N TYR A 239 4.17 -16.65 17.31
CA TYR A 239 2.90 -16.74 18.04
C TYR A 239 2.89 -15.84 19.30
N GLU A 240 3.91 -15.89 20.16
CA GLU A 240 3.96 -15.08 21.38
C GLU A 240 4.13 -13.58 21.07
N ASN A 241 4.90 -13.24 20.02
CA ASN A 241 5.06 -11.87 19.56
C ASN A 241 3.72 -11.25 19.08
N LEU A 242 2.99 -11.94 18.22
CA LEU A 242 1.69 -11.48 17.70
C LEU A 242 0.65 -11.42 18.83
N LYS A 243 0.63 -12.43 19.70
CA LYS A 243 -0.29 -12.47 20.84
C LYS A 243 -0.05 -11.33 21.84
N ARG A 244 1.21 -10.98 22.11
CA ARG A 244 1.56 -9.84 22.97
C ARG A 244 1.03 -8.52 22.42
N GLN A 245 0.99 -8.36 21.11
CA GLN A 245 0.45 -7.20 20.41
C GLN A 245 -1.09 -7.22 20.29
N GLY A 246 -1.76 -8.25 20.82
CA GLY A 246 -3.21 -8.43 20.74
C GLY A 246 -3.72 -8.86 19.35
N ILE A 247 -2.82 -9.32 18.49
CA ILE A 247 -3.16 -9.77 17.14
C ILE A 247 -3.82 -11.14 17.22
N LYS A 248 -4.95 -11.29 16.54
CA LYS A 248 -5.73 -12.54 16.44
C LYS A 248 -5.74 -13.09 15.04
N ARG A 249 -5.70 -12.21 14.04
CA ARG A 249 -5.65 -12.51 12.62
C ARG A 249 -4.74 -11.52 11.91
N LEU A 250 -4.10 -12.00 10.85
CA LEU A 250 -3.10 -11.25 10.13
C LEU A 250 -3.21 -11.54 8.64
N MET A 251 -3.07 -10.52 7.80
CA MET A 251 -2.70 -10.68 6.40
C MET A 251 -1.48 -9.82 6.10
N ALA A 252 -0.51 -10.38 5.36
CA ALA A 252 0.64 -9.63 4.88
C ALA A 252 0.99 -10.05 3.44
N PHE A 253 1.04 -9.07 2.54
CA PHE A 253 1.32 -9.29 1.13
C PHE A 253 2.67 -8.68 0.76
N PRO A 254 3.58 -9.47 0.17
CA PRO A 254 4.89 -8.99 -0.20
C PRO A 254 4.82 -8.01 -1.37
N PHE A 255 5.72 -7.04 -1.37
CA PHE A 255 6.07 -6.27 -2.57
C PHE A 255 7.52 -6.51 -2.93
N TYR A 256 7.84 -6.38 -4.22
CA TYR A 256 9.10 -6.84 -4.77
C TYR A 256 9.87 -5.70 -5.41
N ARG A 257 11.21 -5.75 -5.30
CA ARG A 257 12.15 -4.92 -6.03
C ARG A 257 13.19 -5.83 -6.72
N GLN A 258 13.27 -5.76 -8.06
CA GLN A 258 14.17 -6.59 -8.86
C GLN A 258 14.03 -8.11 -8.59
N GLY A 259 12.80 -8.58 -8.37
CA GLY A 259 12.50 -10.00 -8.14
C GLY A 259 12.81 -10.53 -6.74
N ARG A 260 13.21 -9.65 -5.80
CA ARG A 260 13.41 -9.98 -4.38
C ARG A 260 12.34 -9.29 -3.54
N ILE A 261 11.97 -9.90 -2.42
CA ILE A 261 11.07 -9.28 -1.46
C ILE A 261 11.75 -8.00 -0.94
N ALA A 262 11.06 -6.87 -1.08
CA ALA A 262 11.51 -5.57 -0.60
C ALA A 262 10.70 -5.12 0.62
N GLY A 263 9.64 -5.85 0.97
CA GLY A 263 8.83 -5.59 2.13
C GLY A 263 7.45 -6.22 2.05
N TYR A 264 6.59 -5.85 3.00
CA TYR A 264 5.23 -6.37 3.14
C TYR A 264 4.25 -5.25 3.49
N LEU A 265 3.06 -5.29 2.88
CA LEU A 265 1.88 -4.59 3.37
C LEU A 265 1.15 -5.53 4.34
N GLY A 266 1.13 -5.19 5.62
CA GLY A 266 0.47 -5.98 6.65
C GLY A 266 -0.78 -5.31 7.22
N VAL A 267 -1.75 -6.13 7.65
CA VAL A 267 -2.97 -5.69 8.35
C VAL A 267 -3.31 -6.67 9.47
N ASP A 268 -3.67 -6.10 10.63
CA ASP A 268 -4.01 -6.86 11.83
C ASP A 268 -5.48 -6.69 12.18
N ASN A 269 -6.12 -7.77 12.67
CA ASN A 269 -7.48 -7.78 13.24
C ASN A 269 -8.54 -7.11 12.36
N PHE A 270 -8.46 -7.33 11.05
CA PHE A 270 -9.38 -6.75 10.06
C PHE A 270 -10.78 -7.39 10.14
N GLU A 271 -11.78 -6.66 9.65
CA GLU A 271 -13.16 -7.15 9.53
C GLU A 271 -13.29 -8.09 8.33
N VAL A 272 -13.86 -9.28 8.56
CA VAL A 272 -14.19 -10.21 7.46
C VAL A 272 -15.53 -9.80 6.85
N THR A 273 -15.54 -9.50 5.57
CA THR A 273 -16.72 -9.05 4.84
C THR A 273 -16.93 -9.85 3.56
N ASP A 274 -18.20 -10.00 3.18
CA ASP A 274 -18.59 -10.57 1.90
C ASP A 274 -18.71 -9.52 0.78
N GLN A 275 -18.49 -8.24 1.08
CA GLN A 275 -18.68 -7.14 0.13
C GLN A 275 -17.57 -7.03 -0.92
N PHE A 276 -16.35 -7.47 -0.61
CA PHE A 276 -15.20 -7.50 -1.50
C PHE A 276 -14.19 -8.58 -1.07
N ASN A 277 -13.21 -8.86 -1.93
CA ASN A 277 -12.13 -9.79 -1.62
C ASN A 277 -10.96 -9.05 -0.95
N THR A 278 -10.85 -9.15 0.37
CA THR A 278 -9.80 -8.47 1.16
C THR A 278 -8.39 -8.88 0.73
N ALA A 279 -8.17 -10.17 0.45
CA ALA A 279 -6.85 -10.66 0.06
C ALA A 279 -6.43 -10.09 -1.32
N GLU A 280 -7.31 -10.13 -2.31
CA GLU A 280 -7.07 -9.58 -3.65
C GLU A 280 -6.84 -8.06 -3.61
N LEU A 281 -7.62 -7.36 -2.78
CA LEU A 281 -7.44 -5.92 -2.54
C LEU A 281 -6.04 -5.63 -2.01
N LEU A 282 -5.63 -6.30 -0.94
CA LEU A 282 -4.33 -6.06 -0.28
C LEU A 282 -3.15 -6.50 -1.15
N GLU A 283 -3.28 -7.62 -1.88
CA GLU A 283 -2.27 -8.07 -2.85
C GLU A 283 -2.03 -7.00 -3.93
N THR A 284 -3.12 -6.48 -4.51
CA THR A 284 -3.01 -5.43 -5.54
C THR A 284 -2.46 -4.13 -4.95
N LEU A 285 -2.88 -3.74 -3.75
CA LEU A 285 -2.40 -2.52 -3.10
C LEU A 285 -0.94 -2.65 -2.65
N SER A 286 -0.47 -3.84 -2.24
CA SER A 286 0.95 -4.07 -1.92
C SER A 286 1.84 -3.78 -3.13
N PHE A 287 1.40 -4.17 -4.34
CA PHE A 287 2.11 -3.84 -5.58
C PHE A 287 2.19 -2.33 -5.83
N PHE A 288 1.09 -1.58 -5.68
CA PHE A 288 1.10 -0.12 -5.90
C PHE A 288 1.95 0.62 -4.86
N LEU A 289 1.82 0.26 -3.60
CA LEU A 289 2.62 0.83 -2.51
C LEU A 289 4.10 0.52 -2.69
N GLY A 290 4.45 -0.74 -2.99
CA GLY A 290 5.82 -1.16 -3.28
C GLY A 290 6.43 -0.46 -4.50
N ALA A 291 5.64 -0.23 -5.54
CA ALA A 291 6.08 0.55 -6.70
C ALA A 291 6.36 2.02 -6.32
N ARG A 292 5.52 2.62 -5.47
CA ARG A 292 5.71 4.00 -4.98
C ARG A 292 6.97 4.11 -4.12
N ILE A 293 7.20 3.16 -3.22
CA ILE A 293 8.42 3.05 -2.39
C ILE A 293 9.65 2.93 -3.29
N THR A 294 9.62 1.99 -4.26
CA THR A 294 10.73 1.77 -5.18
C THR A 294 11.06 3.02 -5.98
N ASN A 295 10.06 3.71 -6.51
CA ASN A 295 10.25 4.96 -7.25
C ASN A 295 10.86 6.05 -6.36
N HIS A 296 10.41 6.17 -5.11
CA HIS A 296 10.98 7.12 -4.16
C HIS A 296 12.47 6.86 -3.91
N HIS A 297 12.84 5.62 -3.62
CA HIS A 297 14.24 5.23 -3.44
C HIS A 297 15.09 5.49 -4.69
N LEU A 298 14.57 5.15 -5.90
CA LEU A 298 15.28 5.40 -7.16
C LEU A 298 15.50 6.89 -7.42
N ILE A 299 14.51 7.72 -7.15
CA ILE A 299 14.65 9.18 -7.29
C ILE A 299 15.73 9.71 -6.33
N HIS A 300 15.71 9.30 -5.06
CA HIS A 300 16.73 9.69 -4.09
C HIS A 300 18.13 9.21 -4.49
N GLU A 301 18.26 7.98 -4.98
CA GLU A 301 19.52 7.45 -5.47
C GLU A 301 20.04 8.26 -6.70
N LEU A 302 19.16 8.57 -7.65
CA LEU A 302 19.50 9.40 -8.81
C LEU A 302 19.88 10.83 -8.39
N GLU A 303 19.17 11.43 -7.44
CA GLU A 303 19.53 12.75 -6.88
C GLU A 303 20.90 12.69 -6.22
N HIS A 304 21.17 11.67 -5.41
CA HIS A 304 22.46 11.48 -4.76
C HIS A 304 23.58 11.31 -5.81
N LEU A 305 23.41 10.41 -6.78
CA LEU A 305 24.38 10.21 -7.87
C LEU A 305 24.56 11.47 -8.73
N GLY A 306 23.49 12.22 -8.93
CA GLY A 306 23.52 13.49 -9.67
C GLY A 306 24.19 14.63 -8.93
N ARG A 307 24.26 14.61 -7.59
CA ARG A 307 24.74 15.72 -6.75
C ARG A 307 26.02 15.44 -5.97
N CYS A 308 26.42 14.17 -5.80
CA CYS A 308 27.61 13.78 -5.07
C CYS A 308 28.73 13.32 -6.01
N ASP A 309 29.96 13.52 -5.61
CA ASP A 309 31.17 12.99 -6.26
C ASP A 309 31.35 11.52 -5.90
N GLY A 310 31.38 10.65 -6.88
CA GLY A 310 31.40 9.20 -6.68
C GLY A 310 32.65 8.64 -5.98
N LEU A 311 33.72 9.43 -5.85
CA LEU A 311 34.94 9.03 -5.13
C LEU A 311 34.91 9.50 -3.67
N THR A 312 34.61 10.79 -3.47
CA THR A 312 34.77 11.46 -2.18
C THR A 312 33.47 11.57 -1.37
N GLY A 313 32.30 11.32 -2.02
CA GLY A 313 30.98 11.42 -1.40
C GLY A 313 30.50 12.83 -1.08
N ILE A 314 31.32 13.88 -1.30
CA ILE A 314 30.92 15.29 -1.13
C ILE A 314 30.16 15.80 -2.36
N ASN A 315 29.61 17.02 -2.30
CA ASN A 315 28.90 17.62 -3.44
C ASN A 315 29.81 17.71 -4.68
N ASN A 316 29.23 17.39 -5.85
CA ASN A 316 29.91 17.43 -7.14
C ASN A 316 29.73 18.78 -7.87
N TRP A 317 30.23 18.86 -9.12
CA TRP A 317 30.06 20.01 -10.00
C TRP A 317 28.60 20.42 -10.24
N ASN A 318 27.69 19.45 -10.38
CA ASN A 318 26.26 19.76 -10.59
C ASN A 318 25.67 20.46 -9.38
N ALA A 319 25.90 19.92 -8.17
CA ALA A 319 25.45 20.51 -6.91
C ALA A 319 26.06 21.91 -6.72
N TYR A 320 27.33 22.12 -7.07
CA TYR A 320 27.98 23.41 -7.06
C TYR A 320 27.31 24.40 -8.03
N SER A 321 27.02 24.00 -9.26
CA SER A 321 26.39 24.84 -10.26
C SER A 321 24.97 25.28 -9.86
N ASP A 322 24.18 24.37 -9.30
CA ASP A 322 22.84 24.66 -8.78
C ASP A 322 22.92 25.68 -7.64
N GLU A 323 23.87 25.47 -6.71
CA GLU A 323 24.05 26.35 -5.56
C GLU A 323 24.46 27.77 -5.98
N LEU A 324 25.32 27.89 -6.99
CA LEU A 324 25.66 29.23 -7.54
C LEU A 324 24.42 29.95 -8.11
N LEU A 325 23.55 29.23 -8.82
CA LEU A 325 22.31 29.82 -9.33
C LEU A 325 21.39 30.29 -8.21
N ARG A 326 21.26 29.50 -7.14
CA ARG A 326 20.48 29.84 -5.96
C ARG A 326 21.02 31.06 -5.22
N LEU A 327 22.33 31.09 -5.01
CA LEU A 327 23.03 32.20 -4.30
C LEU A 327 22.87 33.53 -5.02
N ARG A 328 22.97 33.55 -6.35
CA ARG A 328 22.80 34.78 -7.13
C ARG A 328 21.41 35.41 -6.99
N GLN A 329 20.41 34.65 -6.59
CA GLN A 329 19.05 35.15 -6.35
C GLN A 329 18.82 35.58 -4.90
N ALA A 330 19.67 35.15 -3.97
CA ALA A 330 19.48 35.32 -2.53
C ALA A 330 19.97 36.67 -1.98
N HIS A 331 20.77 37.43 -2.73
CA HIS A 331 21.31 38.74 -2.32
C HIS A 331 21.96 38.79 -0.92
N ASN A 332 22.59 37.69 -0.49
CA ASN A 332 23.27 37.59 0.79
C ASN A 332 24.80 37.60 0.64
N CYS A 333 25.49 37.81 1.73
CA CYS A 333 26.95 37.77 1.73
C CYS A 333 27.47 36.34 1.63
N VAL A 334 28.57 36.15 0.89
CA VAL A 334 29.15 34.82 0.63
C VAL A 334 30.67 34.89 0.67
N GLY A 335 31.29 33.91 1.33
CA GLY A 335 32.72 33.62 1.24
C GLY A 335 32.95 32.43 0.30
N VAL A 336 33.86 32.58 -0.66
CA VAL A 336 34.28 31.52 -1.60
C VAL A 336 35.72 31.15 -1.28
N ILE A 337 36.01 29.86 -1.09
CA ILE A 337 37.37 29.34 -0.95
C ILE A 337 37.60 28.32 -2.05
N PHE A 338 38.60 28.56 -2.91
CA PHE A 338 39.11 27.62 -3.88
C PHE A 338 40.29 26.85 -3.29
N ILE A 339 40.31 25.54 -3.47
CA ILE A 339 41.33 24.65 -2.90
C ILE A 339 41.77 23.66 -3.99
N ASP A 340 43.10 23.45 -4.04
CA ASP A 340 43.71 22.48 -4.96
C ASP A 340 44.72 21.63 -4.18
N MET A 341 44.66 20.29 -4.42
CA MET A 341 45.58 19.38 -3.75
C MET A 341 46.95 19.36 -4.47
N ASN A 342 48.01 19.74 -3.75
CA ASN A 342 49.33 19.75 -4.29
C ASN A 342 49.92 18.34 -4.50
N GLY A 343 50.46 18.09 -5.69
CA GLY A 343 51.28 16.91 -5.96
C GLY A 343 50.49 15.62 -6.15
N LEU A 344 49.18 15.64 -6.40
CA LEU A 344 48.35 14.45 -6.66
C LEU A 344 48.96 13.57 -7.81
N LYS A 345 49.47 14.21 -8.87
CA LYS A 345 50.12 13.48 -9.97
C LYS A 345 51.35 12.68 -9.48
N VAL A 346 52.15 13.26 -8.59
CA VAL A 346 53.32 12.56 -8.05
C VAL A 346 52.90 11.37 -7.20
N ILE A 347 51.86 11.47 -6.40
CA ILE A 347 51.32 10.38 -5.61
C ILE A 347 50.83 9.28 -6.55
N ASN A 348 50.06 9.61 -7.59
CA ASN A 348 49.57 8.66 -8.57
C ASN A 348 50.72 7.94 -9.30
N ASP A 349 51.76 8.66 -9.71
CA ASP A 349 52.88 8.10 -10.46
C ASP A 349 53.83 7.26 -9.56
N THR A 350 53.91 7.52 -8.26
CA THR A 350 54.79 6.79 -7.32
C THR A 350 54.13 5.71 -6.54
N GLU A 351 52.86 5.89 -6.12
CA GLU A 351 52.12 5.00 -5.20
C GLU A 351 50.86 4.41 -5.85
N GLY A 352 50.53 4.84 -7.08
CA GLY A 352 49.41 4.35 -7.84
C GLY A 352 48.09 5.11 -7.56
N HIS A 353 47.13 4.93 -8.47
CA HIS A 353 45.83 5.64 -8.41
C HIS A 353 45.02 5.40 -7.14
N LEU A 354 45.17 4.23 -6.51
CA LEU A 354 44.47 3.95 -5.25
C LEU A 354 44.96 4.85 -4.12
N ALA A 355 46.27 5.13 -4.07
CA ALA A 355 46.85 6.05 -3.08
C ALA A 355 46.37 7.50 -3.33
N GLY A 356 46.36 7.93 -4.62
CA GLY A 356 45.79 9.24 -4.96
C GLY A 356 44.32 9.39 -4.63
N ASN A 357 43.52 8.36 -4.87
CA ASN A 357 42.10 8.35 -4.46
C ASN A 357 41.94 8.46 -2.94
N ALA A 358 42.71 7.72 -2.16
CA ALA A 358 42.71 7.81 -0.70
C ALA A 358 43.12 9.22 -0.20
N ALA A 359 44.10 9.85 -0.85
CA ALA A 359 44.50 11.19 -0.57
C ALA A 359 43.39 12.22 -0.84
N LEU A 360 42.68 12.09 -1.96
CA LEU A 360 41.51 12.94 -2.26
C LEU A 360 40.40 12.76 -1.24
N CYS A 361 40.07 11.54 -0.82
CA CYS A 361 39.09 11.26 0.24
C CYS A 361 39.53 11.88 1.58
N THR A 362 40.83 11.83 1.89
CA THR A 362 41.37 12.45 3.12
C THR A 362 41.19 13.96 3.10
N VAL A 363 41.50 14.63 1.98
CA VAL A 363 41.31 16.10 1.84
C VAL A 363 39.82 16.44 1.91
N ALA A 364 38.94 15.68 1.25
CA ALA A 364 37.50 15.89 1.32
C ALA A 364 36.98 15.78 2.77
N GLY A 365 37.35 14.70 3.49
CA GLY A 365 36.97 14.49 4.89
C GLY A 365 37.49 15.62 5.82
N PHE A 366 38.69 16.10 5.58
CA PHE A 366 39.25 17.25 6.30
C PHE A 366 38.45 18.53 6.07
N LEU A 367 38.08 18.84 4.82
CA LEU A 367 37.26 20.00 4.48
C LEU A 367 35.86 19.91 5.08
N VAL A 368 35.25 18.73 5.03
CA VAL A 368 33.93 18.47 5.65
C VAL A 368 33.99 18.63 7.16
N GLY A 369 35.07 18.20 7.81
CA GLY A 369 35.29 18.41 9.26
C GLY A 369 35.40 19.87 9.65
N LEU A 370 35.90 20.73 8.76
CA LEU A 370 36.03 22.19 9.01
C LEU A 370 34.73 22.96 8.72
N TYR A 371 34.02 22.62 7.65
CA TYR A 371 32.96 23.46 7.07
C TYR A 371 31.59 22.82 7.04
N GLY A 372 31.47 21.47 7.22
CA GLY A 372 30.28 20.71 7.04
C GLY A 372 30.09 20.24 5.57
N ALA A 373 29.43 19.14 5.38
CA ALA A 373 29.26 18.50 4.06
C ALA A 373 28.51 19.38 3.05
N ASP A 374 27.54 20.16 3.50
CA ASP A 374 26.69 21.00 2.65
C ASP A 374 27.43 22.15 1.97
N HIS A 375 28.62 22.49 2.47
CA HIS A 375 29.41 23.66 2.01
C HIS A 375 30.59 23.27 1.14
N VAL A 376 30.91 21.98 1.02
CA VAL A 376 32.11 21.48 0.36
C VAL A 376 31.77 20.82 -0.96
N TYR A 377 32.45 21.22 -2.04
CA TYR A 377 32.23 20.78 -3.39
C TYR A 377 33.53 20.27 -4.03
N ARG A 378 33.49 19.19 -4.81
CA ARG A 378 34.59 18.78 -5.68
C ARG A 378 34.23 19.08 -7.11
N LEU A 379 35.03 19.90 -7.80
CA LEU A 379 34.77 20.29 -9.19
C LEU A 379 35.31 19.29 -10.20
N GLY A 380 36.36 18.57 -9.84
CA GLY A 380 37.00 17.54 -10.63
C GLY A 380 38.50 17.44 -10.32
N GLY A 381 39.12 16.31 -10.64
CA GLY A 381 40.55 16.12 -10.37
C GLY A 381 40.90 16.36 -8.91
N ASP A 382 41.76 17.35 -8.66
CA ASP A 382 42.31 17.81 -7.37
C ASP A 382 41.66 19.10 -6.85
N GLU A 383 40.61 19.61 -7.51
CA GLU A 383 39.99 20.91 -7.20
C GLU A 383 38.76 20.77 -6.30
N PHE A 384 38.75 21.55 -5.23
CA PHE A 384 37.63 21.65 -4.28
C PHE A 384 37.22 23.13 -4.10
N VAL A 385 35.94 23.34 -3.79
CA VAL A 385 35.41 24.66 -3.45
C VAL A 385 34.60 24.58 -2.15
N VAL A 386 34.71 25.62 -1.34
CA VAL A 386 33.88 25.85 -0.17
C VAL A 386 33.07 27.12 -0.38
N LEU A 387 31.76 27.06 -0.17
CA LEU A 387 30.82 28.18 -0.24
C LEU A 387 30.23 28.43 1.17
N LEU A 388 30.56 29.57 1.78
CA LEU A 388 30.09 29.95 3.12
C LEU A 388 29.08 31.10 2.99
N GLN A 389 27.82 30.80 3.32
CA GLN A 389 26.72 31.77 3.23
C GLN A 389 26.50 32.49 4.54
N ASN A 390 26.01 33.74 4.45
CA ASN A 390 25.63 34.56 5.59
C ASN A 390 26.78 34.75 6.62
N VAL A 391 28.02 34.73 6.16
CA VAL A 391 29.20 34.96 6.99
C VAL A 391 29.71 36.40 6.81
N THR A 392 30.12 37.04 7.89
CA THR A 392 30.77 38.34 7.81
C THR A 392 32.18 38.20 7.24
N GLU A 393 32.75 39.31 6.71
CA GLU A 393 34.14 39.33 6.21
C GLU A 393 35.17 38.89 7.26
N SER A 394 34.95 39.28 8.53
CA SER A 394 35.80 38.88 9.65
C SER A 394 35.72 37.37 9.93
N GLU A 395 34.52 36.80 9.95
CA GLU A 395 34.33 35.36 10.13
C GLU A 395 34.97 34.59 8.99
N PHE A 396 34.72 35.01 7.75
CA PHE A 396 35.33 34.41 6.56
C PHE A 396 36.87 34.43 6.65
N SER A 397 37.46 35.57 6.99
CA SER A 397 38.90 35.69 7.13
C SER A 397 39.46 34.76 8.21
N SER A 398 38.72 34.59 9.32
CA SER A 398 39.08 33.66 10.39
C SER A 398 39.02 32.21 9.92
N GLN A 399 37.96 31.85 9.14
CA GLN A 399 37.78 30.51 8.57
C GLN A 399 38.88 30.16 7.55
N LEU A 400 39.23 31.11 6.69
CA LEU A 400 40.32 30.92 5.71
C LEU A 400 41.69 30.77 6.40
N LYS A 401 41.93 31.52 7.47
CA LYS A 401 43.13 31.38 8.29
C LYS A 401 43.17 30.01 8.97
N ARG A 402 42.05 29.59 9.58
CA ARG A 402 41.94 28.30 10.22
C ARG A 402 42.23 27.16 9.25
N LEU A 403 41.71 27.23 8.01
CA LEU A 403 42.03 26.24 6.95
C LEU A 403 43.54 26.11 6.76
N ARG A 404 44.27 27.25 6.62
CA ARG A 404 45.71 27.25 6.39
C ARG A 404 46.52 26.73 7.58
N ASP A 405 46.08 27.06 8.79
CA ASP A 405 46.73 26.60 10.02
C ASP A 405 46.54 25.10 10.22
N GLU A 406 45.31 24.59 10.02
CA GLU A 406 44.98 23.18 10.20
C GLU A 406 45.43 22.29 9.01
N ALA A 407 45.61 22.85 7.80
CA ALA A 407 46.16 22.11 6.66
C ALA A 407 47.56 21.52 6.93
N SER A 408 48.33 22.11 7.87
CA SER A 408 49.60 21.55 8.30
C SER A 408 49.49 20.21 9.01
N HIS A 409 48.29 19.82 9.46
CA HIS A 409 48.00 18.53 10.11
C HIS A 409 47.58 17.41 9.12
N LEU A 410 47.54 17.71 7.80
CA LEU A 410 47.27 16.70 6.76
C LEU A 410 48.43 15.71 6.53
N GLY A 411 49.44 15.71 7.38
CA GLY A 411 50.61 14.85 7.29
C GLY A 411 51.44 15.13 6.03
N ASN A 412 51.55 14.16 5.13
CA ASN A 412 52.32 14.30 3.89
C ASN A 412 51.51 14.95 2.74
N LEU A 413 50.22 15.21 2.97
CA LEU A 413 49.37 15.89 2.00
C LEU A 413 49.48 17.42 2.16
N SER A 414 49.37 18.13 1.05
CA SER A 414 49.39 19.60 1.04
C SER A 414 48.32 20.11 0.10
N ILE A 415 47.71 21.21 0.48
CA ILE A 415 46.74 21.95 -0.32
C ILE A 415 47.20 23.38 -0.57
N ALA A 416 46.80 23.95 -1.69
CA ALA A 416 46.85 25.39 -1.94
C ALA A 416 45.43 25.94 -1.78
N ALA A 417 45.29 27.13 -1.16
CA ALA A 417 43.99 27.71 -0.90
C ALA A 417 43.95 29.21 -1.16
N GLY A 418 42.94 29.67 -1.87
CA GLY A 418 42.61 31.07 -2.09
C GLY A 418 41.20 31.38 -1.73
N GLY A 419 40.92 32.56 -1.21
CA GLY A 419 39.54 32.90 -0.82
C GLY A 419 39.18 34.36 -1.10
N GLN A 420 37.90 34.59 -1.36
CA GLN A 420 37.31 35.91 -1.58
C GLN A 420 35.95 36.00 -0.88
N TRP A 421 35.73 37.08 -0.17
CA TRP A 421 34.44 37.41 0.42
C TRP A 421 33.74 38.50 -0.39
N ILE A 422 32.43 38.44 -0.50
CA ILE A 422 31.56 39.44 -1.15
C ILE A 422 30.34 39.72 -0.29
N ALA A 423 29.90 40.99 -0.32
CA ALA A 423 28.73 41.44 0.44
C ALA A 423 27.40 41.06 -0.24
N ASP A 424 27.41 40.88 -1.54
CA ASP A 424 26.22 40.46 -2.34
C ASP A 424 26.60 39.34 -3.33
N ALA A 425 25.92 38.22 -3.21
CA ALA A 425 26.15 37.04 -4.03
C ALA A 425 25.83 37.22 -5.53
N VAL A 426 25.23 38.34 -5.96
CA VAL A 426 25.09 38.70 -7.37
C VAL A 426 26.46 38.72 -8.09
N GLU A 427 27.50 39.11 -7.37
CA GLU A 427 28.89 39.19 -7.90
C GLU A 427 29.68 37.90 -7.70
N ILE A 428 29.06 36.79 -7.35
CA ILE A 428 29.71 35.51 -6.98
C ILE A 428 30.70 35.02 -8.05
N MET A 429 30.39 35.25 -9.34
CA MET A 429 31.29 34.83 -10.42
C MET A 429 32.66 35.57 -10.38
N ASN A 430 32.65 36.82 -10.01
CA ASN A 430 33.89 37.59 -9.81
C ASN A 430 34.66 37.07 -8.57
N ALA A 431 33.95 36.78 -7.48
CA ALA A 431 34.54 36.20 -6.27
C ALA A 431 35.20 34.85 -6.53
N ILE A 432 34.58 33.98 -7.33
CA ILE A 432 35.14 32.70 -7.73
C ILE A 432 36.46 32.91 -8.48
N GLN A 433 36.49 33.81 -9.46
CA GLN A 433 37.69 34.09 -10.25
C GLN A 433 38.82 34.65 -9.38
N GLU A 434 38.51 35.54 -8.41
CA GLU A 434 39.51 36.10 -7.48
C GLU A 434 40.01 35.04 -6.48
N ALA A 435 39.13 34.16 -5.97
CA ALA A 435 39.49 33.04 -5.12
C ALA A 435 40.43 32.05 -5.84
N ASP A 436 40.09 31.69 -7.08
CA ASP A 436 40.92 30.82 -7.93
C ASP A 436 42.28 31.44 -8.20
N ASN A 437 42.34 32.73 -8.59
CA ASN A 437 43.59 33.47 -8.79
C ASN A 437 44.45 33.51 -7.50
N ALA A 438 43.80 33.62 -6.34
CA ALA A 438 44.51 33.61 -5.05
C ALA A 438 45.07 32.20 -4.74
N MET A 439 44.32 31.15 -4.99
CA MET A 439 44.75 29.76 -4.84
C MET A 439 45.93 29.46 -5.77
N TYR A 440 45.88 29.90 -7.03
CA TYR A 440 46.95 29.66 -7.99
C TYR A 440 48.28 30.36 -7.54
N ARG A 441 48.18 31.55 -6.91
CA ARG A 441 49.35 32.23 -6.32
C ARG A 441 49.96 31.44 -5.15
N ASP A 442 49.12 30.92 -4.27
CA ASP A 442 49.53 30.07 -3.16
C ASP A 442 50.20 28.77 -3.65
N LYS A 443 49.61 28.13 -4.67
CA LYS A 443 50.18 26.94 -5.34
C LYS A 443 51.57 27.23 -5.93
N ALA A 444 51.77 28.39 -6.59
CA ALA A 444 53.03 28.80 -7.14
C ALA A 444 54.11 29.04 -6.07
N GLU A 445 53.75 29.61 -4.93
CA GLU A 445 54.63 29.76 -3.79
C GLU A 445 55.09 28.45 -3.16
N TYR A 446 54.18 27.48 -3.04
CA TYR A 446 54.48 26.13 -2.57
C TYR A 446 55.57 25.48 -3.45
N TYR A 447 55.42 25.48 -4.76
CA TYR A 447 56.41 24.87 -5.68
C TYR A 447 57.73 25.62 -5.69
N LYS A 448 57.73 26.97 -5.52
CA LYS A 448 58.99 27.71 -5.40
C LYS A 448 59.80 27.37 -4.14
N LYS A 449 59.09 27.10 -3.00
CA LYS A 449 59.73 26.65 -1.75
C LYS A 449 60.27 25.24 -1.87
N LYS A 450 59.51 24.31 -2.50
CA LYS A 450 59.90 22.90 -2.71
C LYS A 450 61.11 22.75 -3.61
N ASN A 451 61.24 23.58 -4.66
CA ASN A 451 62.38 23.56 -5.59
C ASN A 451 63.67 24.18 -5.02
N LYS A 452 63.60 24.83 -3.84
CA LYS A 452 64.75 25.38 -3.16
C LYS A 452 65.31 24.49 -2.05
N GLN A 453 64.63 23.45 -1.72
CA GLN A 453 65.05 22.36 -0.80
C GLN A 453 65.62 21.20 -1.61
#